data_a9b4400581be13db0be9ddc600c052e6
#
_entry.id   a9b4400581be13db0be9ddc600c052e6
#
_cell.length_a   1.000
_cell.length_b   1.000
_cell.length_c   1.000
_cell.angle_alpha   90.00
_cell.angle_beta   90.00
_cell.angle_gamma   90.00
#
_symmetry.space_group_name_H-M   'P 1'
#
loop_
_entity.id
_entity.type
_entity.pdbx_description
1 polymer ?
#
loop_
_entity_poly.entity_id
_entity_poly.type
_entity_poly.pdbx_seq_one_letter_code
_entity_poly.pdbx_strand_id
1 'polypeptide(L)'
;MKKHLIKIFAGLLVLASCMNDYDDIIVSNDEFTATNVGEPTTTISQLRSTYSSVIANSSYEKITEDEVVEGVVVANDVSGNIYQFIYIQGLNADGTLNTSEGGIGVGIKGLGCLYTLFPVGQKIRINLKGLWIGGYGAAPRIGQPYINTNGSMRLGPMPLASMKTNIQKIGAPDPDMVQARPVVASELTSNNITRLTPMLVVLNNAQISDAGWPYAHWEVGGDTYSEYHDITIGNTMLKQFLYTSTSAQFAGDTIRAGRKTIYGLLGRYSSSYQLSLRSLDDIVELEK
;
A
#
# COMPACT_ATOMS: atom_id res chain seq x y z
N MET A 1 19.12 81.81 3.57
CA MET A 1 18.34 80.63 3.95
C MET A 1 18.32 79.69 2.74
N LYS A 2 19.21 78.68 2.74
CA LYS A 2 19.28 77.65 1.66
C LYS A 2 18.60 76.39 2.13
N LYS A 3 17.52 76.02 1.42
CA LYS A 3 16.83 74.76 1.65
C LYS A 3 17.58 73.64 0.95
N HIS A 4 18.14 72.70 1.71
CA HIS A 4 18.69 71.49 1.18
C HIS A 4 17.57 70.47 0.91
N LEU A 5 17.35 70.18 -0.35
CA LEU A 5 16.47 69.13 -0.82
C LEU A 5 17.26 67.81 -0.73
N ILE A 6 16.96 66.99 0.24
CA ILE A 6 17.49 65.65 0.31
C ILE A 6 16.66 64.78 -0.67
N LYS A 7 17.28 64.39 -1.77
CA LYS A 7 16.72 63.40 -2.69
C LYS A 7 16.98 62.03 -2.10
N ILE A 8 15.96 61.43 -1.51
CA ILE A 8 15.95 60.02 -1.13
C ILE A 8 15.83 59.21 -2.41
N PHE A 9 16.94 58.61 -2.83
CA PHE A 9 16.97 57.64 -3.91
C PHE A 9 16.48 56.32 -3.31
N ALA A 10 15.18 56.02 -3.43
CA ALA A 10 14.64 54.70 -3.12
C ALA A 10 15.15 53.73 -4.20
N GLY A 11 16.27 53.10 -3.92
CA GLY A 11 16.72 51.96 -4.72
C GLY A 11 15.76 50.82 -4.54
N LEU A 12 14.89 50.64 -5.52
CA LEU A 12 14.08 49.41 -5.67
C LEU A 12 15.08 48.27 -5.97
N LEU A 13 15.55 47.60 -4.94
CA LEU A 13 16.16 46.29 -5.08
C LEU A 13 15.07 45.34 -5.57
N VAL A 14 14.94 45.21 -6.87
CA VAL A 14 14.30 44.07 -7.49
C VAL A 14 15.16 42.87 -7.14
N LEU A 15 14.84 42.20 -6.07
CA LEU A 15 15.30 40.85 -5.85
C LEU A 15 14.60 40.01 -6.95
N ALA A 16 15.23 40.00 -8.14
CA ALA A 16 15.00 38.93 -9.09
C ALA A 16 15.45 37.66 -8.36
N SER A 17 14.51 37.05 -7.64
CA SER A 17 14.64 35.70 -7.17
C SER A 17 14.83 34.83 -8.40
N CYS A 18 16.07 34.38 -8.61
CA CYS A 18 16.37 33.31 -9.55
C CYS A 18 15.74 32.02 -9.05
N MET A 19 14.41 31.98 -8.93
CA MET A 19 13.66 30.80 -8.52
C MET A 19 13.00 30.08 -9.70
N ASN A 20 13.34 30.45 -10.93
CA ASN A 20 12.79 29.83 -12.13
C ASN A 20 13.75 28.91 -12.88
N ASP A 21 14.96 28.72 -12.36
CA ASP A 21 15.94 27.77 -12.92
C ASP A 21 16.29 26.66 -11.92
N TYR A 22 15.32 26.18 -11.14
CA TYR A 22 15.40 24.83 -10.69
C TYR A 22 14.92 24.00 -11.90
N ASP A 23 15.86 23.50 -12.69
CA ASP A 23 15.64 22.25 -13.39
C ASP A 23 14.99 21.34 -12.36
N ASP A 24 13.78 20.83 -12.68
CA ASP A 24 13.18 19.78 -11.87
C ASP A 24 14.32 18.80 -11.62
N ILE A 25 14.71 18.64 -10.36
CA ILE A 25 15.64 17.58 -10.01
C ILE A 25 14.88 16.33 -10.37
N ILE A 26 15.07 15.86 -11.59
CA ILE A 26 14.73 14.52 -12.00
C ILE A 26 15.65 13.67 -11.11
N VAL A 27 15.21 13.42 -9.89
CA VAL A 27 15.76 12.32 -9.09
C VAL A 27 15.45 11.11 -9.94
N SER A 28 16.44 10.68 -10.72
CA SER A 28 16.35 9.43 -11.44
C SER A 28 16.18 8.38 -10.34
N ASN A 29 14.94 7.97 -10.11
CA ASN A 29 14.64 6.94 -9.12
C ASN A 29 15.32 5.60 -9.47
N ASP A 30 16.06 5.56 -10.57
CA ASP A 30 16.81 4.43 -11.07
C ASP A 30 17.99 4.07 -10.17
N GLU A 31 18.50 5.02 -9.37
CA GLU A 31 19.55 4.74 -8.38
C GLU A 31 19.05 3.89 -7.19
N PHE A 32 17.72 3.84 -6.98
CA PHE A 32 17.12 3.13 -5.86
C PHE A 32 16.54 1.76 -6.23
N THR A 33 16.51 1.40 -7.51
CA THR A 33 15.99 0.10 -7.97
C THR A 33 16.97 -0.56 -8.93
N ALA A 34 16.80 -1.87 -9.16
CA ALA A 34 17.60 -2.60 -10.13
C ALA A 34 17.32 -2.09 -11.56
N THR A 35 18.34 -2.12 -12.40
CA THR A 35 18.20 -1.74 -13.82
C THR A 35 17.69 -2.88 -14.69
N ASN A 36 17.98 -4.12 -14.31
CA ASN A 36 17.51 -5.32 -15.00
C ASN A 36 17.50 -6.51 -14.05
N VAL A 37 16.33 -7.12 -13.87
CA VAL A 37 16.14 -8.36 -13.09
C VAL A 37 15.71 -9.54 -13.95
N GLY A 38 15.63 -9.37 -15.26
CA GLY A 38 15.17 -10.38 -16.19
C GLY A 38 13.69 -10.30 -16.54
N GLU A 39 13.25 -11.18 -17.43
CA GLU A 39 11.85 -11.31 -17.81
C GLU A 39 11.08 -12.16 -16.78
N PRO A 40 9.76 -11.95 -16.61
CA PRO A 40 8.94 -12.76 -15.70
C PRO A 40 8.98 -14.24 -16.10
N THR A 41 9.27 -15.09 -15.12
CA THR A 41 9.31 -16.55 -15.28
C THR A 41 8.17 -17.25 -14.58
N THR A 42 7.51 -16.55 -13.64
CA THR A 42 6.36 -17.07 -12.89
C THR A 42 5.35 -15.95 -12.65
N THR A 43 4.11 -16.31 -12.36
CA THR A 43 3.07 -15.35 -11.97
C THR A 43 2.92 -15.26 -10.45
N ILE A 44 2.33 -14.16 -9.96
CA ILE A 44 2.03 -14.03 -8.52
C ILE A 44 1.11 -15.17 -8.05
N SER A 45 0.14 -15.58 -8.86
CA SER A 45 -0.75 -16.70 -8.56
C SER A 45 -0.01 -18.03 -8.44
N GLN A 46 0.89 -18.32 -9.38
CA GLN A 46 1.73 -19.52 -9.34
C GLN A 46 2.65 -19.51 -8.12
N LEU A 47 3.34 -18.40 -7.88
CA LEU A 47 4.19 -18.23 -6.69
C LEU A 47 3.42 -18.48 -5.40
N ARG A 48 2.24 -17.89 -5.24
CA ARG A 48 1.39 -18.12 -4.06
C ARG A 48 0.92 -19.57 -3.93
N SER A 49 0.66 -20.23 -5.04
CA SER A 49 0.28 -21.65 -5.06
C SER A 49 1.43 -22.55 -4.64
N THR A 50 2.64 -22.32 -5.17
CA THR A 50 3.85 -23.06 -4.84
C THR A 50 4.16 -22.99 -3.33
N TYR A 51 4.04 -21.79 -2.74
CA TYR A 51 4.34 -21.60 -1.31
C TYR A 51 3.08 -21.54 -0.43
N SER A 52 1.97 -22.12 -0.88
CA SER A 52 0.68 -22.03 -0.20
C SER A 52 0.71 -22.55 1.24
N SER A 53 1.40 -23.65 1.50
CA SER A 53 1.55 -24.21 2.86
C SER A 53 2.33 -23.27 3.78
N VAL A 54 3.43 -22.70 3.29
CA VAL A 54 4.28 -21.75 4.04
C VAL A 54 3.48 -20.51 4.41
N ILE A 55 2.72 -19.97 3.45
CA ILE A 55 1.86 -18.80 3.63
C ILE A 55 0.75 -19.10 4.64
N ALA A 56 0.01 -20.19 4.47
CA ALA A 56 -1.12 -20.55 5.32
C ALA A 56 -0.71 -20.77 6.79
N ASN A 57 0.47 -21.33 7.02
CA ASN A 57 1.02 -21.58 8.36
C ASN A 57 1.69 -20.34 8.98
N SER A 58 1.65 -19.17 8.31
CA SER A 58 2.36 -17.96 8.74
C SER A 58 3.86 -18.23 9.01
N SER A 59 4.43 -19.14 8.26
CA SER A 59 5.84 -19.49 8.21
C SER A 59 6.53 -18.73 7.07
N TYR A 60 7.77 -19.01 6.81
CA TYR A 60 8.55 -18.40 5.74
C TYR A 60 9.62 -19.37 5.22
N GLU A 61 9.94 -19.22 3.93
CA GLU A 61 10.92 -20.02 3.21
C GLU A 61 11.75 -19.14 2.29
N LYS A 62 13.04 -19.51 2.11
CA LYS A 62 13.93 -18.80 1.20
C LYS A 62 13.71 -19.29 -0.22
N ILE A 63 13.51 -18.37 -1.15
CA ILE A 63 13.43 -18.70 -2.58
C ILE A 63 14.86 -18.89 -3.11
N THR A 64 15.14 -20.07 -3.61
CA THR A 64 16.44 -20.47 -4.17
C THR A 64 16.45 -20.48 -5.69
N GLU A 65 15.28 -20.62 -6.28
CA GLU A 65 15.10 -20.69 -7.73
C GLU A 65 15.27 -19.33 -8.40
N ASP A 66 15.70 -19.33 -9.65
CA ASP A 66 15.77 -18.12 -10.49
C ASP A 66 14.38 -17.76 -11.02
N GLU A 67 13.55 -17.19 -10.14
CA GLU A 67 12.19 -16.78 -10.44
C GLU A 67 12.08 -15.27 -10.47
N VAL A 68 11.36 -14.75 -11.46
CA VAL A 68 11.02 -13.34 -11.60
C VAL A 68 9.51 -13.22 -11.70
N VAL A 69 8.91 -12.38 -10.85
CA VAL A 69 7.49 -12.02 -10.95
C VAL A 69 7.33 -10.60 -11.43
N GLU A 70 6.22 -10.33 -12.14
CA GLU A 70 5.79 -8.99 -12.51
C GLU A 70 4.43 -8.69 -11.89
N GLY A 71 4.25 -7.44 -11.45
CA GLY A 71 2.98 -6.98 -10.91
C GLY A 71 2.89 -5.47 -10.91
N VAL A 72 1.68 -4.96 -10.64
CA VAL A 72 1.37 -3.54 -10.57
C VAL A 72 1.09 -3.17 -9.13
N VAL A 73 1.66 -2.06 -8.68
CA VAL A 73 1.43 -1.51 -7.34
C VAL A 73 0.00 -1.00 -7.24
N VAL A 74 -0.78 -1.57 -6.33
CA VAL A 74 -2.18 -1.21 -6.08
C VAL A 74 -2.38 -0.48 -4.76
N ALA A 75 -1.42 -0.61 -3.82
CA ALA A 75 -1.42 0.08 -2.55
C ALA A 75 0.01 0.26 -2.03
N ASN A 76 0.26 1.31 -1.28
CA ASN A 76 1.54 1.66 -0.68
C ASN A 76 1.34 2.40 0.66
N ASP A 77 2.39 3.00 1.18
CA ASP A 77 2.43 3.63 2.50
C ASP A 77 2.05 5.13 2.50
N VAL A 78 1.36 5.63 1.48
CA VAL A 78 1.09 7.07 1.26
C VAL A 78 0.46 7.77 2.46
N SER A 79 -0.44 7.10 3.17
CA SER A 79 -1.13 7.67 4.33
C SER A 79 -0.62 7.17 5.69
N GLY A 80 0.35 6.25 5.70
CA GLY A 80 0.82 5.60 6.93
C GLY A 80 -0.10 4.51 7.49
N ASN A 81 -1.27 4.27 6.88
CA ASN A 81 -2.14 3.14 7.25
C ASN A 81 -1.52 1.79 6.88
N ILE A 82 -0.78 1.76 5.78
CA ILE A 82 0.11 0.67 5.38
C ILE A 82 1.53 1.09 5.78
N TYR A 83 2.28 0.22 6.44
CA TYR A 83 3.61 0.56 6.94
C TYR A 83 4.68 -0.37 6.38
N GLN A 84 5.67 0.20 5.69
CA GLN A 84 6.82 -0.49 5.09
C GLN A 84 6.44 -1.60 4.08
N PHE A 85 5.27 -1.51 3.46
CA PHE A 85 4.81 -2.44 2.44
C PHE A 85 4.27 -1.69 1.23
N ILE A 86 4.51 -2.28 0.06
CA ILE A 86 3.70 -2.07 -1.12
C ILE A 86 2.92 -3.36 -1.39
N TYR A 87 1.77 -3.26 -2.02
CA TYR A 87 0.99 -4.40 -2.45
C TYR A 87 0.89 -4.40 -3.96
N ILE A 88 1.21 -5.55 -4.57
CA ILE A 88 1.17 -5.72 -6.01
C ILE A 88 0.14 -6.79 -6.40
N GLN A 89 -0.55 -6.58 -7.51
CA GLN A 89 -1.40 -7.57 -8.18
C GLN A 89 -0.79 -7.96 -9.51
N GLY A 90 -1.00 -9.20 -9.92
CA GLY A 90 -0.53 -9.73 -11.18
C GLY A 90 -1.28 -9.14 -12.38
N LEU A 91 -0.80 -9.46 -13.57
CA LEU A 91 -1.42 -9.10 -14.83
C LEU A 91 -2.02 -10.32 -15.50
N ASN A 92 -3.09 -10.10 -16.25
CA ASN A 92 -3.65 -11.07 -17.19
C ASN A 92 -2.77 -11.14 -18.47
N ALA A 93 -2.99 -12.14 -19.30
CA ALA A 93 -2.24 -12.30 -20.53
C ALA A 93 -2.41 -11.13 -21.54
N ASP A 94 -3.49 -10.38 -21.43
CA ASP A 94 -3.76 -9.17 -22.22
C ASP A 94 -3.14 -7.90 -21.64
N GLY A 95 -2.40 -8.01 -20.52
CA GLY A 95 -1.75 -6.91 -19.85
C GLY A 95 -2.65 -6.13 -18.88
N THR A 96 -3.92 -6.47 -18.75
CA THR A 96 -4.81 -5.84 -17.75
C THR A 96 -4.53 -6.36 -16.34
N LEU A 97 -4.93 -5.58 -15.32
CA LEU A 97 -4.77 -5.99 -13.92
C LEU A 97 -5.60 -7.24 -13.63
N ASN A 98 -5.00 -8.25 -12.99
CA ASN A 98 -5.74 -9.42 -12.55
C ASN A 98 -6.58 -9.07 -11.29
N THR A 99 -7.89 -9.04 -11.48
CA THR A 99 -8.85 -8.80 -10.41
C THR A 99 -9.57 -10.09 -9.95
N SER A 100 -9.18 -11.25 -10.47
CA SER A 100 -9.76 -12.55 -10.11
C SER A 100 -9.07 -13.19 -8.92
N GLU A 101 -7.76 -12.93 -8.76
CA GLU A 101 -6.92 -13.50 -7.71
C GLU A 101 -6.14 -12.41 -6.99
N GLY A 102 -5.95 -12.60 -5.71
CA GLY A 102 -5.22 -11.65 -4.87
C GLY A 102 -3.73 -11.55 -5.23
N GLY A 103 -3.16 -10.42 -4.90
CA GLY A 103 -1.76 -10.11 -5.07
C GLY A 103 -0.87 -10.61 -3.93
N ILE A 104 0.19 -9.88 -3.67
CA ILE A 104 1.17 -10.16 -2.62
C ILE A 104 1.70 -8.86 -2.01
N GLY A 105 1.99 -8.88 -0.71
CA GLY A 105 2.69 -7.77 -0.04
C GLY A 105 4.20 -7.89 -0.24
N VAL A 106 4.85 -6.78 -0.55
CA VAL A 106 6.31 -6.68 -0.67
C VAL A 106 6.81 -5.73 0.42
N GLY A 107 7.49 -6.28 1.42
CA GLY A 107 8.00 -5.51 2.54
C GLY A 107 9.35 -4.88 2.20
N ILE A 108 9.50 -3.57 2.43
CA ILE A 108 10.72 -2.81 2.19
C ILE A 108 10.97 -1.91 3.40
N LYS A 109 12.13 -2.06 4.05
CA LYS A 109 12.47 -1.37 5.29
C LYS A 109 13.11 0.00 5.03
N GLY A 110 12.70 1.00 5.79
CA GLY A 110 13.56 2.15 6.06
C GLY A 110 13.33 3.42 5.26
N LEU A 111 12.33 3.48 4.34
CA LEU A 111 12.09 4.71 3.60
C LEU A 111 10.96 5.58 4.18
N GLY A 112 9.90 4.97 4.74
CA GLY A 112 8.72 5.72 5.20
C GLY A 112 8.04 6.57 4.12
N CYS A 113 8.41 6.36 2.85
CA CYS A 113 7.90 7.06 1.68
C CYS A 113 7.97 6.17 0.43
N LEU A 114 7.60 4.89 0.57
CA LEU A 114 7.60 3.95 -0.55
C LEU A 114 6.71 4.42 -1.70
N TYR A 115 5.68 5.21 -1.38
CA TYR A 115 4.76 5.79 -2.35
C TYR A 115 5.46 6.68 -3.39
N THR A 116 6.59 7.29 -3.06
CA THR A 116 7.36 8.11 -4.01
C THR A 116 8.17 7.26 -4.99
N LEU A 117 8.68 6.11 -4.53
CA LEU A 117 9.42 5.18 -5.38
C LEU A 117 8.50 4.25 -6.17
N PHE A 118 7.42 3.83 -5.53
CA PHE A 118 6.45 2.88 -6.05
C PHE A 118 5.04 3.45 -5.95
N PRO A 119 4.71 4.49 -6.75
CA PRO A 119 3.36 5.02 -6.80
C PRO A 119 2.36 3.96 -7.29
N VAL A 120 1.08 4.15 -6.98
CA VAL A 120 0.00 3.31 -7.52
C VAL A 120 0.03 3.35 -9.04
N GLY A 121 -0.09 2.19 -9.68
CA GLY A 121 0.05 2.04 -11.13
C GLY A 121 1.48 1.75 -11.61
N GLN A 122 2.49 1.82 -10.72
CA GLN A 122 3.85 1.43 -11.10
C GLN A 122 3.93 -0.07 -11.32
N LYS A 123 4.31 -0.48 -12.52
CA LYS A 123 4.66 -1.85 -12.83
C LYS A 123 6.08 -2.13 -12.32
N ILE A 124 6.25 -3.25 -11.63
CA ILE A 124 7.56 -3.69 -11.12
C ILE A 124 7.80 -5.15 -11.47
N ARG A 125 9.07 -5.48 -11.62
CA ARG A 125 9.58 -6.87 -11.66
C ARG A 125 10.43 -7.12 -10.43
N ILE A 126 10.33 -8.32 -9.88
CA ILE A 126 11.08 -8.73 -8.70
C ILE A 126 11.80 -10.03 -9.01
N ASN A 127 13.14 -10.01 -8.97
CA ASN A 127 13.93 -11.23 -8.90
C ASN A 127 13.82 -11.78 -7.48
N LEU A 128 13.24 -12.96 -7.36
CA LEU A 128 12.89 -13.57 -6.09
C LEU A 128 14.05 -14.33 -5.45
N LYS A 129 15.08 -14.69 -6.21
CA LYS A 129 16.22 -15.47 -5.73
C LYS A 129 16.92 -14.79 -4.57
N GLY A 130 17.01 -15.50 -3.46
CA GLY A 130 17.62 -14.98 -2.22
C GLY A 130 16.67 -14.19 -1.33
N LEU A 131 15.50 -13.81 -1.80
CA LEU A 131 14.42 -13.27 -0.97
C LEU A 131 13.68 -14.41 -0.26
N TRP A 132 12.77 -14.03 0.61
CA TRP A 132 11.96 -14.96 1.38
C TRP A 132 10.48 -14.70 1.12
N ILE A 133 9.72 -15.76 1.03
CA ILE A 133 8.26 -15.72 0.93
C ILE A 133 7.64 -16.36 2.16
N GLY A 134 6.48 -15.88 2.58
CA GLY A 134 5.78 -16.46 3.72
C GLY A 134 4.46 -15.80 3.98
N GLY A 135 3.92 -16.06 5.19
CA GLY A 135 2.67 -15.51 5.66
C GLY A 135 2.81 -14.68 6.94
N TYR A 136 1.87 -13.74 7.10
CA TYR A 136 1.60 -13.12 8.38
C TYR A 136 0.09 -13.11 8.60
N GLY A 137 -0.39 -13.86 9.60
CA GLY A 137 -1.82 -14.16 9.68
C GLY A 137 -2.36 -14.76 8.37
N ALA A 138 -1.54 -15.62 7.71
CA ALA A 138 -1.80 -16.21 6.40
C ALA A 138 -1.92 -15.21 5.23
N ALA A 139 -1.60 -13.91 5.42
CA ALA A 139 -1.47 -12.95 4.33
C ALA A 139 -0.11 -13.14 3.64
N PRO A 140 -0.07 -13.33 2.30
CA PRO A 140 1.17 -13.60 1.57
C PRO A 140 2.09 -12.38 1.52
N ARG A 141 3.39 -12.61 1.77
CA ARG A 141 4.41 -11.55 1.79
C ARG A 141 5.74 -12.03 1.22
N ILE A 142 6.44 -11.11 0.56
CA ILE A 142 7.84 -11.22 0.19
C ILE A 142 8.64 -10.27 1.08
N GLY A 143 9.80 -10.69 1.55
CA GLY A 143 10.66 -9.86 2.38
C GLY A 143 11.91 -10.58 2.83
N GLN A 144 12.37 -10.31 4.06
CA GLN A 144 13.47 -11.03 4.70
C GLN A 144 13.19 -11.30 6.17
N PRO A 145 13.72 -12.39 6.74
CA PRO A 145 13.57 -12.70 8.16
C PRO A 145 14.28 -11.65 9.03
N TYR A 146 13.70 -11.36 10.17
CA TYR A 146 14.28 -10.55 11.22
C TYR A 146 13.95 -11.13 12.59
N ILE A 147 14.74 -10.80 13.59
CA ILE A 147 14.47 -11.16 14.98
C ILE A 147 13.67 -10.01 15.61
N ASN A 148 12.47 -10.32 16.10
CA ASN A 148 11.63 -9.36 16.80
C ASN A 148 12.14 -9.08 18.23
N THR A 149 11.51 -8.14 18.92
CA THR A 149 11.87 -7.75 20.30
C THR A 149 11.80 -8.90 21.31
N ASN A 150 11.00 -9.94 21.02
CA ASN A 150 10.84 -11.12 21.87
C ASN A 150 11.83 -12.25 21.50
N GLY A 151 12.80 -12.00 20.64
CA GLY A 151 13.78 -12.98 20.19
C GLY A 151 13.25 -13.99 19.15
N SER A 152 12.01 -13.88 18.71
CA SER A 152 11.43 -14.78 17.72
C SER A 152 11.76 -14.30 16.30
N MET A 153 12.12 -15.24 15.43
CA MET A 153 12.35 -14.93 14.02
C MET A 153 11.02 -14.84 13.27
N ARG A 154 10.88 -13.79 12.46
CA ARG A 154 9.69 -13.53 11.65
C ARG A 154 10.06 -13.01 10.28
N LEU A 155 9.16 -13.21 9.29
CA LEU A 155 9.30 -12.57 8.00
C LEU A 155 8.88 -11.09 8.11
N GLY A 156 9.76 -10.21 7.72
CA GLY A 156 9.56 -8.76 7.72
C GLY A 156 10.01 -8.09 6.44
N PRO A 157 10.02 -6.75 6.43
CA PRO A 157 10.49 -6.00 5.27
C PRO A 157 11.95 -6.28 4.94
N MET A 158 12.27 -6.37 3.64
CA MET A 158 13.63 -6.53 3.15
C MET A 158 14.44 -5.22 3.33
N PRO A 159 15.77 -5.30 3.53
CA PRO A 159 16.64 -4.13 3.52
C PRO A 159 16.64 -3.42 2.17
N LEU A 160 16.97 -2.11 2.17
CA LEU A 160 17.12 -1.32 0.93
C LEU A 160 18.14 -1.93 -0.04
N ALA A 161 19.20 -2.55 0.45
CA ALA A 161 20.18 -3.22 -0.40
C ALA A 161 19.53 -4.34 -1.26
N SER A 162 18.63 -5.13 -0.66
CA SER A 162 17.91 -6.17 -1.39
C SER A 162 16.89 -5.56 -2.37
N MET A 163 16.20 -4.48 -1.99
CA MET A 163 15.32 -3.76 -2.92
C MET A 163 16.11 -3.28 -4.15
N LYS A 164 17.27 -2.64 -3.95
CA LYS A 164 18.12 -2.11 -5.04
C LYS A 164 18.62 -3.18 -6.01
N THR A 165 18.76 -4.40 -5.57
CA THR A 165 19.26 -5.49 -6.42
C THR A 165 18.16 -6.35 -7.01
N ASN A 166 17.00 -6.43 -6.36
CA ASN A 166 15.95 -7.39 -6.70
C ASN A 166 14.70 -6.75 -7.33
N ILE A 167 14.46 -5.45 -7.15
CA ILE A 167 13.25 -4.80 -7.67
C ILE A 167 13.60 -3.82 -8.79
N GLN A 168 12.99 -4.01 -9.95
CA GLN A 168 13.08 -3.12 -11.11
C GLN A 168 11.74 -2.45 -11.39
N LYS A 169 11.74 -1.15 -11.65
CA LYS A 169 10.56 -0.44 -12.18
C LYS A 169 10.47 -0.62 -13.69
N ILE A 170 9.29 -0.83 -14.21
CA ILE A 170 9.02 -1.03 -15.65
C ILE A 170 8.13 0.10 -16.14
N GLY A 171 8.71 0.96 -16.97
CA GLY A 171 8.01 2.12 -17.55
C GLY A 171 7.55 3.14 -16.50
N ALA A 172 6.75 4.09 -16.96
CA ALA A 172 6.09 5.07 -16.09
C ALA A 172 4.89 4.43 -15.37
N PRO A 173 4.51 4.95 -14.19
CA PRO A 173 3.29 4.51 -13.52
C PRO A 173 2.04 4.85 -14.35
N ASP A 174 1.09 3.92 -14.40
CA ASP A 174 -0.21 4.08 -15.05
C ASP A 174 -1.33 3.81 -14.02
N PRO A 175 -1.83 4.84 -13.32
CA PRO A 175 -2.90 4.68 -12.34
C PRO A 175 -4.22 4.19 -12.96
N ASP A 176 -4.47 4.46 -14.24
CA ASP A 176 -5.73 4.10 -14.91
C ASP A 176 -5.87 2.59 -15.13
N MET A 177 -4.74 1.86 -15.16
CA MET A 177 -4.77 0.41 -15.19
C MET A 177 -5.18 -0.23 -13.84
N VAL A 178 -5.19 0.54 -12.75
CA VAL A 178 -5.48 0.02 -11.41
C VAL A 178 -6.98 0.00 -11.17
N GLN A 179 -7.61 -1.12 -11.55
CA GLN A 179 -9.03 -1.33 -11.40
C GLN A 179 -9.34 -2.06 -10.08
N ALA A 180 -10.21 -1.46 -9.25
CA ALA A 180 -10.70 -2.10 -8.04
C ALA A 180 -11.79 -3.14 -8.38
N ARG A 181 -11.69 -4.33 -7.79
CA ARG A 181 -12.72 -5.36 -7.95
C ARG A 181 -13.97 -5.03 -7.14
N PRO A 182 -15.17 -4.94 -7.73
CA PRO A 182 -16.40 -4.91 -6.96
C PRO A 182 -16.57 -6.21 -6.15
N VAL A 183 -16.89 -6.07 -4.85
CA VAL A 183 -17.11 -7.20 -3.95
C VAL A 183 -18.43 -7.01 -3.21
N VAL A 184 -19.19 -8.09 -3.10
CA VAL A 184 -20.43 -8.17 -2.32
C VAL A 184 -20.21 -9.01 -1.06
N ALA A 185 -21.00 -8.76 -0.02
CA ALA A 185 -20.82 -9.41 1.27
C ALA A 185 -20.87 -10.96 1.19
N SER A 186 -21.67 -11.53 0.29
CA SER A 186 -21.79 -12.99 0.09
C SER A 186 -20.53 -13.64 -0.49
N GLU A 187 -19.62 -12.88 -1.10
CA GLU A 187 -18.33 -13.38 -1.58
C GLU A 187 -17.27 -13.47 -0.47
N LEU A 188 -17.45 -12.72 0.62
CA LEU A 188 -16.48 -12.63 1.72
C LEU A 188 -16.60 -13.83 2.67
N THR A 189 -16.37 -15.01 2.13
CA THR A 189 -16.44 -16.29 2.84
C THR A 189 -15.02 -16.81 3.16
N SER A 190 -14.92 -17.72 4.14
CA SER A 190 -13.65 -18.37 4.47
C SER A 190 -13.03 -19.11 3.28
N ASN A 191 -13.85 -19.65 2.37
CA ASN A 191 -13.37 -20.34 1.17
C ASN A 191 -12.72 -19.39 0.15
N ASN A 192 -13.16 -18.15 0.12
CA ASN A 192 -12.64 -17.15 -0.81
C ASN A 192 -11.47 -16.33 -0.25
N ILE A 193 -11.22 -16.38 1.06
CA ILE A 193 -10.27 -15.48 1.72
C ILE A 193 -8.85 -15.58 1.13
N THR A 194 -8.39 -16.79 0.86
CA THR A 194 -7.06 -16.99 0.25
C THR A 194 -7.01 -16.46 -1.18
N ARG A 195 -8.08 -16.63 -1.95
CA ARG A 195 -8.15 -16.17 -3.34
C ARG A 195 -8.25 -14.65 -3.45
N LEU A 196 -9.03 -14.00 -2.56
CA LEU A 196 -9.32 -12.57 -2.64
C LEU A 196 -8.29 -11.68 -1.92
N THR A 197 -7.37 -12.22 -1.12
CA THR A 197 -6.47 -11.38 -0.30
C THR A 197 -5.00 -11.61 -0.58
N PRO A 198 -4.19 -10.54 -0.65
CA PRO A 198 -4.58 -9.12 -0.69
C PRO A 198 -5.06 -8.68 -2.08
N MET A 199 -6.07 -7.79 -2.14
CA MET A 199 -6.63 -7.31 -3.41
C MET A 199 -7.22 -5.90 -3.24
N LEU A 200 -7.04 -5.04 -4.24
CA LEU A 200 -7.76 -3.78 -4.29
C LEU A 200 -9.22 -4.04 -4.65
N VAL A 201 -10.12 -3.62 -3.77
CA VAL A 201 -11.57 -3.84 -3.94
C VAL A 201 -12.35 -2.55 -3.83
N VAL A 202 -13.60 -2.59 -4.29
CA VAL A 202 -14.59 -1.54 -4.08
C VAL A 202 -15.89 -2.15 -3.50
N LEU A 203 -16.38 -1.51 -2.44
CA LEU A 203 -17.64 -1.81 -1.78
C LEU A 203 -18.64 -0.73 -2.14
N ASN A 204 -19.64 -1.06 -2.94
CA ASN A 204 -20.67 -0.12 -3.34
C ASN A 204 -21.77 -0.04 -2.29
N ASN A 205 -22.29 1.18 -2.05
CA ASN A 205 -23.41 1.42 -1.15
C ASN A 205 -23.16 0.84 0.27
N ALA A 206 -21.94 0.97 0.76
CA ALA A 206 -21.52 0.53 2.07
C ALA A 206 -21.69 1.64 3.12
N GLN A 207 -21.80 1.25 4.38
CA GLN A 207 -21.87 2.16 5.53
C GLN A 207 -20.87 1.72 6.58
N ILE A 208 -20.04 2.66 7.05
CA ILE A 208 -19.17 2.45 8.20
C ILE A 208 -19.99 2.73 9.46
N SER A 209 -19.91 1.86 10.46
CA SER A 209 -20.47 2.11 11.79
C SER A 209 -19.69 3.24 12.48
N ASP A 210 -20.18 3.63 13.65
CA ASP A 210 -19.48 4.59 14.52
C ASP A 210 -19.32 6.00 13.91
N ALA A 211 -20.32 6.44 13.13
CA ALA A 211 -20.37 7.81 12.61
C ALA A 211 -20.27 8.81 13.77
N GLY A 212 -19.39 9.79 13.61
CA GLY A 212 -19.04 10.77 14.64
C GLY A 212 -17.79 10.40 15.44
N TRP A 213 -17.28 9.20 15.31
CA TRP A 213 -16.02 8.76 15.93
C TRP A 213 -14.84 8.90 14.94
N PRO A 214 -13.60 8.95 15.46
CA PRO A 214 -12.41 8.94 14.59
C PRO A 214 -12.20 7.56 13.95
N TYR A 215 -11.43 7.51 12.86
CA TYR A 215 -11.05 6.25 12.21
C TYR A 215 -10.13 5.39 13.08
N ALA A 216 -9.29 6.01 13.90
CA ALA A 216 -8.55 5.38 14.99
C ALA A 216 -8.17 6.44 16.03
N HIS A 217 -8.02 6.05 17.27
CA HIS A 217 -7.65 6.96 18.36
C HIS A 217 -6.62 6.34 19.30
N TRP A 218 -5.92 7.20 20.03
CA TRP A 218 -5.02 6.79 21.10
C TRP A 218 -5.82 6.62 22.38
N GLU A 219 -5.73 5.46 23.02
CA GLU A 219 -6.28 5.32 24.36
C GLU A 219 -5.45 6.07 25.40
N VAL A 220 -6.13 6.62 26.41
CA VAL A 220 -5.51 7.27 27.56
C VAL A 220 -4.82 6.18 28.39
N GLY A 221 -3.50 6.08 28.28
CA GLY A 221 -2.71 5.06 28.97
C GLY A 221 -1.46 4.63 28.21
N GLY A 222 -1.30 5.08 26.96
CA GLY A 222 -0.07 4.92 26.20
C GLY A 222 0.02 3.68 25.32
N ASP A 223 -0.99 2.84 25.31
CA ASP A 223 -1.05 1.74 24.35
C ASP A 223 -1.68 2.22 23.03
N THR A 224 -0.94 2.05 21.95
CA THR A 224 -1.38 2.38 20.60
C THR A 224 -2.17 1.21 20.04
N TYR A 225 -3.47 1.35 19.98
CA TYR A 225 -4.31 0.36 19.33
C TYR A 225 -4.74 0.87 17.96
N SER A 226 -4.55 0.01 16.96
CA SER A 226 -5.26 0.15 15.71
C SER A 226 -6.74 -0.10 15.95
N GLU A 227 -7.60 0.60 15.24
CA GLU A 227 -9.02 0.50 15.46
C GLU A 227 -9.71 -0.25 14.32
N TYR A 228 -10.81 -0.91 14.69
CA TYR A 228 -11.66 -1.66 13.79
C TYR A 228 -13.07 -1.12 13.82
N HIS A 229 -13.65 -0.88 12.65
CA HIS A 229 -15.05 -0.52 12.50
C HIS A 229 -15.81 -1.59 11.72
N ASP A 230 -17.08 -1.75 12.03
CA ASP A 230 -17.97 -2.60 11.26
C ASP A 230 -18.34 -1.89 9.96
N ILE A 231 -18.52 -2.67 8.88
CA ILE A 231 -19.04 -2.17 7.60
C ILE A 231 -20.32 -2.94 7.26
N THR A 232 -21.38 -2.22 6.91
CA THR A 232 -22.61 -2.80 6.39
C THR A 232 -22.67 -2.65 4.88
N ILE A 233 -22.83 -3.76 4.15
CA ILE A 233 -23.06 -3.82 2.70
C ILE A 233 -24.44 -4.41 2.47
N GLY A 234 -25.35 -3.63 1.88
CA GLY A 234 -26.76 -4.04 1.79
C GLY A 234 -27.36 -4.23 3.20
N ASN A 235 -27.75 -5.47 3.52
CA ASN A 235 -28.27 -5.85 4.83
C ASN A 235 -27.27 -6.70 5.66
N THR A 236 -26.04 -6.86 5.18
CA THR A 236 -25.04 -7.69 5.84
C THR A 236 -24.02 -6.81 6.56
N MET A 237 -23.89 -7.02 7.86
CA MET A 237 -22.86 -6.38 8.67
C MET A 237 -21.62 -7.26 8.72
N LEU A 238 -20.50 -6.70 8.34
CA LEU A 238 -19.15 -7.28 8.43
C LEU A 238 -18.47 -6.67 9.65
N LYS A 239 -18.29 -7.49 10.69
CA LYS A 239 -17.76 -7.04 11.97
C LYS A 239 -16.23 -6.89 11.91
N GLN A 240 -15.72 -5.82 12.55
CA GLN A 240 -14.29 -5.53 12.65
C GLN A 240 -13.59 -5.59 11.29
N PHE A 241 -14.26 -5.05 10.28
CA PHE A 241 -13.85 -5.22 8.89
C PHE A 241 -12.94 -4.11 8.40
N LEU A 242 -13.22 -2.85 8.74
CA LEU A 242 -12.36 -1.71 8.42
C LEU A 242 -11.27 -1.59 9.48
N TYR A 243 -10.02 -1.75 9.06
CA TYR A 243 -8.85 -1.61 9.92
C TYR A 243 -8.15 -0.28 9.65
N THR A 244 -7.89 0.50 10.69
CA THR A 244 -7.13 1.74 10.63
C THR A 244 -6.02 1.73 11.68
N SER A 245 -4.80 1.98 11.23
CA SER A 245 -3.65 2.20 12.12
C SER A 245 -3.72 3.58 12.77
N THR A 246 -3.34 3.69 14.04
CA THR A 246 -3.16 4.99 14.69
C THR A 246 -2.06 5.85 14.07
N SER A 247 -1.20 5.25 13.24
CA SER A 247 -0.18 5.96 12.45
C SER A 247 -0.71 6.51 11.13
N ALA A 248 -1.96 6.19 10.75
CA ALA A 248 -2.56 6.75 9.55
C ALA A 248 -2.74 8.27 9.67
N GLN A 249 -2.42 9.01 8.62
CA GLN A 249 -2.57 10.48 8.60
C GLN A 249 -4.02 10.91 8.91
N PHE A 250 -4.99 10.07 8.55
CA PHE A 250 -6.42 10.30 8.76
C PHE A 250 -6.97 9.63 10.02
N ALA A 251 -6.14 9.07 10.89
CA ALA A 251 -6.59 8.34 12.08
C ALA A 251 -7.56 9.16 12.94
N GLY A 252 -7.26 10.44 13.16
CA GLY A 252 -8.10 11.37 13.94
C GLY A 252 -9.27 11.98 13.19
N ASP A 253 -9.44 11.71 11.90
CA ASP A 253 -10.56 12.25 11.12
C ASP A 253 -11.87 11.56 11.48
N THR A 254 -12.95 12.32 11.43
CA THR A 254 -14.27 11.83 11.85
C THR A 254 -14.95 11.02 10.75
N ILE A 255 -15.42 9.84 11.10
CA ILE A 255 -16.27 9.00 10.24
C ILE A 255 -17.59 9.71 9.98
N ARG A 256 -17.88 10.02 8.72
CA ARG A 256 -19.14 10.67 8.33
C ARG A 256 -20.25 9.63 8.24
N ALA A 257 -21.45 10.03 8.65
CA ALA A 257 -22.66 9.22 8.47
C ALA A 257 -23.03 9.06 6.99
N GLY A 258 -23.86 8.07 6.69
CA GLY A 258 -24.38 7.84 5.34
C GLY A 258 -23.69 6.71 4.60
N ARG A 259 -24.28 6.37 3.45
CA ARG A 259 -23.74 5.33 2.58
C ARG A 259 -22.70 5.89 1.62
N LYS A 260 -21.75 5.07 1.25
CA LYS A 260 -20.54 5.45 0.52
C LYS A 260 -20.16 4.38 -0.48
N THR A 261 -19.40 4.75 -1.49
CA THR A 261 -18.54 3.82 -2.20
C THR A 261 -17.18 3.83 -1.50
N ILE A 262 -16.72 2.66 -1.06
CA ILE A 262 -15.48 2.51 -0.29
C ILE A 262 -14.51 1.66 -1.08
N TYR A 263 -13.40 2.25 -1.49
CA TYR A 263 -12.26 1.52 -2.02
C TYR A 263 -11.33 1.09 -0.89
N GLY A 264 -10.45 0.14 -1.13
CA GLY A 264 -9.44 -0.23 -0.16
C GLY A 264 -8.75 -1.54 -0.48
N LEU A 265 -7.67 -1.79 0.23
CA LEU A 265 -6.95 -3.04 0.17
C LEU A 265 -7.67 -4.07 1.04
N LEU A 266 -8.30 -5.07 0.42
CA LEU A 266 -8.85 -6.23 1.12
C LEU A 266 -7.72 -7.15 1.52
N GLY A 267 -7.38 -7.18 2.78
CA GLY A 267 -6.40 -8.05 3.39
C GLY A 267 -7.03 -9.13 4.25
N ARG A 268 -6.18 -9.85 4.99
CA ARG A 268 -6.60 -10.83 5.99
C ARG A 268 -5.67 -10.85 7.18
N TYR A 269 -6.22 -11.21 8.32
CA TYR A 269 -5.45 -11.66 9.46
C TYR A 269 -6.05 -12.98 9.96
N SER A 270 -5.30 -14.08 9.83
CA SER A 270 -5.78 -15.43 10.06
C SER A 270 -7.02 -15.77 9.19
N SER A 271 -8.15 -16.04 9.80
CA SER A 271 -9.42 -16.36 9.13
C SER A 271 -10.31 -15.14 8.88
N SER A 272 -9.92 -13.95 9.31
CA SER A 272 -10.73 -12.73 9.21
C SER A 272 -10.28 -11.86 8.05
N TYR A 273 -11.23 -11.32 7.28
CA TYR A 273 -10.97 -10.26 6.33
C TYR A 273 -10.75 -8.94 7.03
N GLN A 274 -9.93 -8.11 6.43
CA GLN A 274 -9.68 -6.73 6.85
C GLN A 274 -9.63 -5.84 5.62
N LEU A 275 -10.32 -4.71 5.65
CA LEU A 275 -10.21 -3.67 4.63
C LEU A 275 -9.34 -2.54 5.19
N SER A 276 -8.29 -2.16 4.48
CA SER A 276 -7.46 -1.01 4.82
C SER A 276 -7.62 0.07 3.75
N LEU A 277 -7.99 1.28 4.17
CA LEU A 277 -7.99 2.44 3.26
C LEU A 277 -6.55 2.81 2.93
N ARG A 278 -6.29 3.17 1.67
CA ARG A 278 -5.00 3.70 1.22
C ARG A 278 -4.84 5.18 1.59
N SER A 279 -5.95 5.93 1.51
CA SER A 279 -6.13 7.32 1.98
C SER A 279 -7.63 7.58 2.17
N LEU A 280 -8.03 8.78 2.59
CA LEU A 280 -9.45 9.15 2.62
C LEU A 280 -10.06 9.33 1.22
N ASP A 281 -9.27 9.46 0.17
CA ASP A 281 -9.76 9.45 -1.22
C ASP A 281 -10.42 8.12 -1.61
N ASP A 282 -10.15 7.07 -0.86
CA ASP A 282 -10.82 5.77 -0.99
C ASP A 282 -12.30 5.81 -0.56
N ILE A 283 -12.77 6.92 0.04
CA ILE A 283 -14.16 7.11 0.46
C ILE A 283 -14.85 8.13 -0.43
N VAL A 284 -15.84 7.65 -1.19
CA VAL A 284 -16.67 8.50 -2.04
C VAL A 284 -18.08 8.55 -1.44
N GLU A 285 -18.49 9.74 -0.99
CA GLU A 285 -19.83 9.96 -0.46
C GLU A 285 -20.85 9.78 -1.59
N LEU A 286 -21.94 9.07 -1.32
CA LEU A 286 -23.06 8.99 -2.25
C LEU A 286 -23.95 10.22 -2.06
N GLU A 287 -24.27 10.91 -3.15
CA GLU A 287 -25.26 12.00 -3.12
C GLU A 287 -26.60 11.48 -2.56
N LYS A 288 -27.25 12.32 -1.76
CA LYS A 288 -28.54 12.02 -1.13
C LYS A 288 -29.68 12.12 -2.13
#